data_b6fa17dab7d3c6c7d73345f848fd58db
#
_entry.id   b6fa17dab7d3c6c7d73345f848fd58db
#
_cell.length_a   1.000
_cell.length_b   1.000
_cell.length_c   1.000
_cell.angle_alpha   90.00
_cell.angle_beta   90.00
_cell.angle_gamma   90.00
#
_symmetry.space_group_name_H-M   'P 1'
#
loop_
_entity.id
_entity.type
_entity.pdbx_description
1 polymer ?
#
loop_
_entity_poly.entity_id
_entity_poly.type
_entity_poly.pdbx_seq_one_letter_code
_entity_poly.pdbx_strand_id
1 'polypeptide(L)'
;MGIVQMGAPRDLILQLQYAFGYRSFIETGTFQGDTALWAGQRFDNVWTIEAQEAIYQAARRRWPDGNIHWTLGDTRSALPKVLDQLDSDAIFWLDAHWSGGDTFGEAAQDECPLLDELAMIRSDARDHVILIEGARLFLSPPQRPHRIASWPTITQVIDALRTASNPYIVVHDDVIIAVPQKAKNLVARYCQEANTHAWMARCARQNARPSESLPRRLAGMLRLTGQDKAAA
;
A
#
# COMPACT_ATOMS: atom_id res chain seq x y z
N MET A 1 -4.55 10.31 -14.11
CA MET A 1 -4.17 9.51 -12.93
C MET A 1 -3.00 8.64 -13.32
N GLY A 2 -1.93 8.60 -12.51
CA GLY A 2 -0.82 7.66 -12.69
C GLY A 2 -1.26 6.23 -12.40
N ILE A 3 -0.47 5.27 -12.86
CA ILE A 3 -0.63 3.87 -12.42
C ILE A 3 -0.13 3.85 -10.99
N VAL A 4 -0.99 3.49 -10.05
CA VAL A 4 -0.65 3.28 -8.64
C VAL A 4 -0.13 1.85 -8.52
N GLN A 5 1.08 1.69 -8.00
CA GLN A 5 1.61 0.37 -7.68
C GLN A 5 0.96 -0.10 -6.38
N MET A 6 0.38 -1.29 -6.41
CA MET A 6 -0.24 -1.93 -5.25
C MET A 6 0.70 -2.96 -4.63
N GLY A 7 0.45 -3.28 -3.35
CA GLY A 7 1.24 -4.24 -2.59
C GLY A 7 2.48 -3.66 -1.94
N ALA A 8 3.21 -4.50 -1.21
CA ALA A 8 4.35 -4.08 -0.40
C ALA A 8 5.45 -3.41 -1.25
N PRO A 9 5.96 -2.22 -0.84
CA PRO A 9 7.00 -1.48 -1.56
C PRO A 9 8.37 -2.14 -1.32
N ARG A 10 8.60 -3.28 -1.97
CA ARG A 10 9.73 -4.19 -1.70
C ARG A 10 11.08 -3.51 -1.76
N ASP A 11 11.29 -2.61 -2.74
CA ASP A 11 12.56 -1.89 -2.87
C ASP A 11 12.82 -0.93 -1.70
N LEU A 12 11.78 -0.23 -1.23
CA LEU A 12 11.87 0.61 -0.05
C LEU A 12 12.17 -0.21 1.22
N ILE A 13 11.45 -1.33 1.39
CA ILE A 13 11.64 -2.24 2.52
C ILE A 13 13.09 -2.73 2.58
N LEU A 14 13.68 -3.13 1.46
CA LEU A 14 15.07 -3.57 1.40
C LEU A 14 16.06 -2.44 1.70
N GLN A 15 15.79 -1.22 1.21
CA GLN A 15 16.64 -0.07 1.53
C GLN A 15 16.59 0.26 3.04
N LEU A 16 15.43 0.19 3.65
CA LEU A 16 15.25 0.39 5.10
C LEU A 16 15.96 -0.72 5.90
N GLN A 17 15.75 -1.98 5.50
CA GLN A 17 16.40 -3.12 6.12
C GLN A 17 17.93 -2.98 6.10
N TYR A 18 18.50 -2.69 4.93
CA TYR A 18 19.94 -2.56 4.77
C TYR A 18 20.52 -1.37 5.55
N ALA A 19 19.84 -0.22 5.50
CA ALA A 19 20.35 1.02 6.11
C ALA A 19 20.27 1.02 7.65
N PHE A 20 19.28 0.32 8.23
CA PHE A 20 19.00 0.39 9.67
C PHE A 20 19.07 -0.96 10.38
N GLY A 21 19.34 -2.05 9.66
CA GLY A 21 19.55 -3.37 10.25
C GLY A 21 18.28 -4.05 10.77
N TYR A 22 17.09 -3.75 10.17
CA TYR A 22 15.87 -4.43 10.57
C TYR A 22 15.95 -5.93 10.28
N ARG A 23 15.73 -6.76 11.31
CA ARG A 23 15.83 -8.22 11.23
C ARG A 23 14.47 -8.92 11.16
N SER A 24 13.41 -8.22 11.58
CA SER A 24 12.06 -8.75 11.73
C SER A 24 11.09 -8.04 10.79
N PHE A 25 10.23 -8.83 10.14
CA PHE A 25 9.14 -8.36 9.29
C PHE A 25 7.82 -8.96 9.76
N ILE A 26 6.81 -8.12 9.95
CA ILE A 26 5.49 -8.53 10.41
C ILE A 26 4.45 -8.15 9.37
N GLU A 27 3.64 -9.12 8.94
CA GLU A 27 2.54 -8.94 8.02
C GLU A 27 1.21 -9.25 8.70
N THR A 28 0.23 -8.36 8.57
CA THR A 28 -1.17 -8.66 8.90
C THR A 28 -1.96 -8.79 7.61
N GLY A 29 -2.75 -9.90 7.46
CA GLY A 29 -3.38 -10.26 6.20
C GLY A 29 -2.45 -11.03 5.28
N THR A 30 -2.34 -12.34 5.47
CA THR A 30 -1.43 -13.22 4.70
C THR A 30 -1.87 -13.42 3.26
N PHE A 31 -3.17 -13.60 3.03
CA PHE A 31 -3.76 -13.97 1.74
C PHE A 31 -3.02 -15.15 1.07
N GLN A 32 -2.46 -14.96 -0.14
CA GLN A 32 -1.71 -16.02 -0.83
C GLN A 32 -0.31 -16.27 -0.27
N GLY A 33 0.18 -15.43 0.65
CA GLY A 33 1.47 -15.56 1.30
C GLY A 33 2.66 -15.06 0.46
N ASP A 34 2.43 -14.35 -0.65
CA ASP A 34 3.51 -13.92 -1.54
C ASP A 34 4.45 -12.89 -0.90
N THR A 35 3.93 -12.03 -0.02
CA THR A 35 4.75 -11.07 0.73
C THR A 35 5.52 -11.78 1.85
N ALA A 36 4.87 -12.65 2.61
CA ALA A 36 5.54 -13.47 3.64
C ALA A 36 6.66 -14.31 3.05
N LEU A 37 6.42 -14.99 1.92
CA LEU A 37 7.43 -15.80 1.22
C LEU A 37 8.60 -14.95 0.72
N TRP A 38 8.31 -13.77 0.17
CA TRP A 38 9.35 -12.84 -0.26
C TRP A 38 10.18 -12.34 0.93
N ALA A 39 9.53 -11.99 2.06
CA ALA A 39 10.19 -11.53 3.27
C ALA A 39 11.02 -12.64 3.92
N GLY A 40 10.54 -13.90 3.94
CA GLY A 40 11.24 -15.06 4.48
C GLY A 40 12.59 -15.35 3.84
N GLN A 41 12.82 -14.88 2.62
CA GLN A 41 14.12 -14.98 1.93
C GLN A 41 15.12 -13.87 2.31
N ARG A 42 14.70 -12.89 3.13
CA ARG A 42 15.43 -11.62 3.32
C ARG A 42 15.57 -11.20 4.77
N PHE A 43 14.61 -11.57 5.60
CA PHE A 43 14.60 -11.24 7.02
C PHE A 43 14.94 -12.47 7.85
N ASP A 44 15.50 -12.25 9.03
CA ASP A 44 15.83 -13.35 9.95
C ASP A 44 14.56 -14.00 10.52
N ASN A 45 13.54 -13.17 10.81
CA ASN A 45 12.25 -13.61 11.33
C ASN A 45 11.12 -12.90 10.60
N VAL A 46 10.11 -13.66 10.21
CA VAL A 46 8.89 -13.16 9.57
C VAL A 46 7.69 -13.68 10.35
N TRP A 47 6.77 -12.82 10.71
CA TRP A 47 5.46 -13.20 11.25
C TRP A 47 4.39 -12.80 10.24
N THR A 48 3.45 -13.71 9.99
CA THR A 48 2.29 -13.44 9.16
C THR A 48 1.04 -13.96 9.84
N ILE A 49 -0.02 -13.15 9.83
CA ILE A 49 -1.27 -13.41 10.54
C ILE A 49 -2.41 -13.47 9.52
N GLU A 50 -3.18 -14.56 9.55
CA GLU A 50 -4.32 -14.79 8.67
C GLU A 50 -5.54 -15.21 9.50
N ALA A 51 -6.67 -14.55 9.28
CA ALA A 51 -7.88 -14.84 10.01
C ALA A 51 -8.68 -16.01 9.41
N GLN A 52 -8.58 -16.22 8.10
CA GLN A 52 -9.30 -17.25 7.39
C GLN A 52 -8.52 -18.57 7.32
N GLU A 53 -9.07 -19.63 7.93
CA GLU A 53 -8.38 -20.91 8.03
C GLU A 53 -8.04 -21.52 6.66
N ALA A 54 -8.95 -21.44 5.69
CA ALA A 54 -8.72 -21.99 4.35
C ALA A 54 -7.57 -21.29 3.63
N ILE A 55 -7.49 -19.95 3.75
CA ILE A 55 -6.43 -19.12 3.17
C ILE A 55 -5.12 -19.43 3.89
N TYR A 56 -5.12 -19.41 5.22
CA TYR A 56 -3.96 -19.75 6.05
C TYR A 56 -3.37 -21.11 5.68
N GLN A 57 -4.19 -22.16 5.58
CA GLN A 57 -3.72 -23.50 5.23
C GLN A 57 -3.16 -23.58 3.80
N ALA A 58 -3.76 -22.83 2.86
CA ALA A 58 -3.27 -22.77 1.49
C ALA A 58 -1.89 -22.08 1.40
N ALA A 59 -1.73 -20.94 2.06
CA ALA A 59 -0.49 -20.18 2.07
C ALA A 59 0.65 -20.96 2.77
N ARG A 60 0.39 -21.52 3.96
CA ARG A 60 1.36 -22.28 4.74
C ARG A 60 1.90 -23.51 4.00
N ARG A 61 1.09 -24.20 3.21
CA ARG A 61 1.55 -25.36 2.41
C ARG A 61 2.62 -24.98 1.39
N ARG A 62 2.72 -23.73 0.97
CA ARG A 62 3.74 -23.26 0.02
C ARG A 62 5.14 -23.15 0.67
N TRP A 63 5.18 -23.00 2.01
CA TRP A 63 6.43 -22.85 2.77
C TRP A 63 6.27 -23.50 4.15
N PRO A 64 6.36 -24.82 4.23
CA PRO A 64 6.10 -25.57 5.47
C PRO A 64 7.13 -25.33 6.58
N ASP A 65 8.38 -25.08 6.19
CA ASP A 65 9.52 -24.93 7.10
C ASP A 65 10.27 -23.63 6.84
N GLY A 66 10.91 -23.07 7.87
CA GLY A 66 11.74 -21.87 7.74
C GLY A 66 11.54 -20.86 8.88
N ASN A 67 11.89 -19.62 8.59
CA ASN A 67 11.85 -18.48 9.49
C ASN A 67 10.52 -17.70 9.44
N ILE A 68 9.47 -18.29 8.85
CA ILE A 68 8.13 -17.69 8.80
C ILE A 68 7.27 -18.30 9.88
N HIS A 69 6.84 -17.46 10.81
CA HIS A 69 5.94 -17.79 11.90
C HIS A 69 4.49 -17.51 11.46
N TRP A 70 3.82 -18.59 11.05
CA TRP A 70 2.43 -18.54 10.58
C TRP A 70 1.47 -18.53 11.74
N THR A 71 0.55 -17.58 11.80
CA THR A 71 -0.46 -17.45 12.86
C THR A 71 -1.85 -17.43 12.26
N LEU A 72 -2.69 -18.40 12.63
CA LEU A 72 -4.12 -18.38 12.34
C LEU A 72 -4.84 -17.60 13.45
N GLY A 73 -5.57 -16.56 13.08
CA GLY A 73 -6.38 -15.79 14.02
C GLY A 73 -6.61 -14.34 13.60
N ASP A 74 -7.46 -13.67 14.34
CA ASP A 74 -7.68 -12.23 14.23
C ASP A 74 -6.44 -11.48 14.72
N THR A 75 -6.04 -10.44 13.98
CA THR A 75 -4.83 -9.66 14.27
C THR A 75 -4.88 -9.01 15.65
N ARG A 76 -6.05 -8.60 16.13
CA ARG A 76 -6.24 -8.02 17.46
C ARG A 76 -5.86 -8.99 18.60
N SER A 77 -5.97 -10.28 18.39
CA SER A 77 -5.59 -11.31 19.37
C SER A 77 -4.19 -11.87 19.16
N ALA A 78 -3.70 -11.83 17.92
CA ALA A 78 -2.42 -12.42 17.54
C ALA A 78 -1.25 -11.43 17.67
N LEU A 79 -1.47 -10.17 17.27
CA LEU A 79 -0.43 -9.14 17.21
C LEU A 79 0.27 -8.87 18.55
N PRO A 80 -0.42 -8.80 19.70
CA PRO A 80 0.25 -8.65 20.99
C PRO A 80 1.28 -9.75 21.28
N LYS A 81 0.96 -11.00 20.92
CA LYS A 81 1.86 -12.15 21.10
C LYS A 81 3.08 -12.09 20.17
N VAL A 82 2.93 -11.49 19.01
CA VAL A 82 4.04 -11.23 18.07
C VAL A 82 4.94 -10.12 18.64
N LEU A 83 4.36 -9.04 19.13
CA LEU A 83 5.10 -7.94 19.75
C LEU A 83 5.94 -8.40 20.93
N ASP A 84 5.42 -9.30 21.78
CA ASP A 84 6.15 -9.90 22.90
C ASP A 84 7.37 -10.73 22.49
N GLN A 85 7.43 -11.22 21.24
CA GLN A 85 8.52 -12.04 20.71
C GLN A 85 9.59 -11.21 20.01
N LEU A 86 9.34 -9.94 19.73
CA LEU A 86 10.32 -9.07 19.08
C LEU A 86 11.42 -8.66 20.07
N ASP A 87 12.65 -8.74 19.63
CA ASP A 87 13.85 -8.30 20.37
C ASP A 87 14.36 -6.90 19.98
N SER A 88 13.85 -6.37 18.86
CA SER A 88 14.33 -5.12 18.26
C SER A 88 13.23 -4.41 17.44
N ASP A 89 13.56 -3.24 16.91
CA ASP A 89 12.72 -2.54 15.92
C ASP A 89 12.42 -3.46 14.74
N ALA A 90 11.22 -3.35 14.18
CA ALA A 90 10.75 -4.19 13.08
C ALA A 90 10.07 -3.38 11.97
N ILE A 91 9.83 -4.02 10.83
CA ILE A 91 9.02 -3.47 9.74
C ILE A 91 7.66 -4.17 9.74
N PHE A 92 6.60 -3.39 9.85
CA PHE A 92 5.22 -3.85 9.77
C PHE A 92 4.64 -3.55 8.40
N TRP A 93 3.96 -4.54 7.82
CA TRP A 93 3.11 -4.44 6.65
C TRP A 93 1.68 -4.77 7.04
N LEU A 94 0.82 -3.76 7.12
CA LEU A 94 -0.56 -3.87 7.60
C LEU A 94 -1.51 -3.90 6.41
N ASP A 95 -2.09 -5.08 6.15
CA ASP A 95 -2.94 -5.40 5.01
C ASP A 95 -4.11 -6.33 5.39
N ALA A 96 -4.52 -6.32 6.67
CA ALA A 96 -5.58 -7.19 7.19
C ALA A 96 -7.00 -6.68 6.91
N HIS A 97 -7.18 -5.63 6.13
CA HIS A 97 -8.50 -5.14 5.79
C HIS A 97 -9.20 -6.03 4.75
N TRP A 98 -10.54 -6.04 4.77
CA TRP A 98 -11.33 -6.79 3.82
C TRP A 98 -11.15 -6.25 2.39
N SER A 99 -10.75 -7.16 1.48
CA SER A 99 -10.54 -6.83 0.06
C SER A 99 -11.70 -7.29 -0.84
N GLY A 100 -12.76 -7.88 -0.24
CA GLY A 100 -13.90 -8.46 -0.96
C GLY A 100 -13.86 -9.97 -1.04
N GLY A 101 -14.98 -10.58 -1.48
CA GLY A 101 -15.11 -12.03 -1.62
C GLY A 101 -14.95 -12.80 -0.30
N ASP A 102 -14.23 -13.92 -0.35
CA ASP A 102 -14.05 -14.84 0.77
C ASP A 102 -13.00 -14.39 1.80
N THR A 103 -12.46 -13.17 1.71
CA THR A 103 -11.55 -12.65 2.71
C THR A 103 -12.28 -12.26 3.99
N PHE A 104 -11.58 -12.29 5.13
CA PHE A 104 -12.18 -12.01 6.44
C PHE A 104 -12.77 -10.60 6.49
N GLY A 105 -13.94 -10.46 7.11
CA GLY A 105 -14.66 -9.18 7.26
C GLY A 105 -16.09 -9.20 6.70
N GLU A 106 -16.37 -9.98 5.66
CA GLU A 106 -17.69 -10.01 5.03
C GLU A 106 -18.81 -10.43 6.00
N ALA A 107 -18.55 -11.43 6.83
CA ALA A 107 -19.51 -11.95 7.82
C ALA A 107 -19.45 -11.21 9.16
N ALA A 108 -18.35 -10.53 9.49
CA ALA A 108 -18.06 -10.00 10.82
C ALA A 108 -18.39 -8.53 10.79
N GLN A 109 -19.05 -7.76 10.54
CA GLN A 109 -19.36 -6.32 10.70
C GLN A 109 -18.12 -5.39 10.83
N ASP A 110 -16.92 -5.96 10.88
CA ASP A 110 -15.67 -5.20 10.95
C ASP A 110 -14.79 -5.51 9.76
N GLU A 111 -14.60 -4.53 8.89
CA GLU A 111 -13.88 -4.67 7.63
C GLU A 111 -12.41 -4.22 7.75
N CYS A 112 -12.06 -3.50 8.82
CA CYS A 112 -10.74 -2.89 8.92
C CYS A 112 -10.25 -2.80 10.38
N PRO A 113 -9.36 -3.73 10.82
CA PRO A 113 -8.82 -3.75 12.18
C PRO A 113 -7.72 -2.72 12.42
N LEU A 114 -7.39 -1.88 11.44
CA LEU A 114 -6.20 -1.03 11.40
C LEU A 114 -6.00 -0.17 12.65
N LEU A 115 -7.05 0.47 13.18
CA LEU A 115 -6.87 1.34 14.36
C LEU A 115 -6.50 0.55 15.61
N ASP A 116 -7.02 -0.66 15.75
CA ASP A 116 -6.66 -1.56 16.86
C ASP A 116 -5.21 -2.03 16.70
N GLU A 117 -4.80 -2.40 15.49
CA GLU A 117 -3.41 -2.78 15.19
C GLU A 117 -2.44 -1.65 15.51
N LEU A 118 -2.75 -0.43 15.07
CA LEU A 118 -1.92 0.75 15.36
C LEU A 118 -1.86 1.06 16.86
N ALA A 119 -2.97 0.89 17.59
CA ALA A 119 -2.98 1.08 19.03
C ALA A 119 -2.05 0.08 19.76
N MET A 120 -2.04 -1.19 19.33
CA MET A 120 -1.15 -2.22 19.86
C MET A 120 0.32 -1.93 19.54
N ILE A 121 0.64 -1.61 18.28
CA ILE A 121 2.02 -1.29 17.86
C ILE A 121 2.53 -0.04 18.58
N ARG A 122 1.68 0.96 18.82
CA ARG A 122 2.04 2.16 19.60
C ARG A 122 2.31 1.91 21.07
N SER A 123 1.72 0.87 21.64
CA SER A 123 1.98 0.50 23.05
C SER A 123 3.38 -0.07 23.25
N ASP A 124 4.02 -0.48 22.17
CA ASP A 124 5.42 -0.89 22.14
C ASP A 124 6.35 0.34 22.19
N ALA A 125 7.40 0.26 22.98
CA ALA A 125 8.37 1.34 23.14
C ALA A 125 9.39 1.45 22.00
N ARG A 126 9.39 0.49 21.07
CA ARG A 126 10.33 0.41 19.95
C ARG A 126 9.92 1.34 18.79
N ASP A 127 10.90 1.76 18.02
CA ASP A 127 10.71 2.65 16.86
C ASP A 127 10.52 1.84 15.57
N HIS A 128 9.34 1.26 15.40
CA HIS A 128 8.99 0.46 14.24
C HIS A 128 8.79 1.30 12.96
N VAL A 129 9.01 0.65 11.81
CA VAL A 129 8.51 1.09 10.51
C VAL A 129 7.11 0.52 10.32
N ILE A 130 6.15 1.37 9.93
CA ILE A 130 4.77 0.95 9.67
C ILE A 130 4.41 1.32 8.25
N LEU A 131 4.03 0.33 7.47
CA LEU A 131 3.58 0.43 6.08
C LEU A 131 2.14 -0.07 6.02
N ILE A 132 1.21 0.74 5.53
CA ILE A 132 -0.22 0.40 5.50
C ILE A 132 -0.66 0.35 4.04
N GLU A 133 -1.19 -0.79 3.60
CA GLU A 133 -1.75 -0.98 2.26
C GLU A 133 -3.07 -0.21 2.09
N GLY A 134 -3.40 0.12 0.85
CA GLY A 134 -4.70 0.66 0.50
C GLY A 134 -4.91 2.11 0.91
N ALA A 135 -3.90 2.96 0.86
CA ALA A 135 -3.99 4.39 1.22
C ALA A 135 -5.22 5.07 0.59
N ARG A 136 -5.62 4.70 -0.63
CA ARG A 136 -6.82 5.23 -1.32
C ARG A 136 -8.10 5.00 -0.54
N LEU A 137 -8.20 3.91 0.23
CA LEU A 137 -9.40 3.53 0.98
C LEU A 137 -9.62 4.40 2.23
N PHE A 138 -8.57 5.10 2.67
CA PHE A 138 -8.58 6.04 3.79
C PHE A 138 -8.64 7.49 3.32
N LEU A 139 -8.16 7.80 2.11
CA LEU A 139 -8.19 9.14 1.52
C LEU A 139 -9.59 9.56 1.08
N SER A 140 -10.45 8.60 0.77
CA SER A 140 -11.87 8.79 0.50
C SER A 140 -12.65 7.55 0.94
N PRO A 141 -13.96 7.63 1.23
CA PRO A 141 -14.74 6.45 1.57
C PRO A 141 -14.61 5.36 0.49
N PRO A 142 -14.40 4.09 0.89
CA PRO A 142 -14.24 3.00 -0.07
C PRO A 142 -15.53 2.77 -0.87
N GLN A 143 -15.36 2.16 -2.05
CA GLN A 143 -16.49 1.80 -2.93
C GLN A 143 -17.40 0.73 -2.29
N ARG A 144 -18.63 0.66 -2.76
CA ARG A 144 -19.51 -0.45 -2.38
C ARG A 144 -18.91 -1.80 -2.84
N PRO A 145 -19.09 -2.87 -2.06
CA PRO A 145 -20.02 -3.07 -0.93
C PRO A 145 -19.46 -2.67 0.45
N HIS A 146 -18.27 -2.08 0.55
CA HIS A 146 -17.71 -1.66 1.83
C HIS A 146 -18.63 -0.73 2.62
N ARG A 147 -18.67 -0.92 3.94
CA ARG A 147 -19.44 -0.08 4.86
C ARG A 147 -18.57 1.06 5.37
N ILE A 148 -18.94 2.28 5.03
CA ILE A 148 -18.17 3.49 5.40
C ILE A 148 -17.84 3.52 6.91
N ALA A 149 -18.78 3.09 7.75
CA ALA A 149 -18.60 3.12 9.21
C ALA A 149 -17.51 2.16 9.74
N SER A 150 -17.10 1.16 8.96
CA SER A 150 -16.04 0.20 9.32
C SER A 150 -14.64 0.69 8.94
N TRP A 151 -14.54 1.83 8.24
CA TRP A 151 -13.27 2.33 7.74
C TRP A 151 -12.87 3.63 8.45
N PRO A 152 -11.65 3.72 8.98
CA PRO A 152 -11.15 4.97 9.53
C PRO A 152 -10.92 6.00 8.43
N THR A 153 -11.07 7.27 8.79
CA THR A 153 -10.66 8.38 7.92
C THR A 153 -9.14 8.52 7.93
N ILE A 154 -8.58 9.15 6.90
CA ILE A 154 -7.14 9.44 6.85
C ILE A 154 -6.66 10.22 8.09
N THR A 155 -7.48 11.12 8.63
CA THR A 155 -7.14 11.86 9.84
C THR A 155 -6.99 10.92 11.03
N GLN A 156 -7.92 9.98 11.24
CA GLN A 156 -7.84 8.99 12.31
C GLN A 156 -6.61 8.11 12.17
N VAL A 157 -6.25 7.68 10.94
CA VAL A 157 -5.04 6.90 10.68
C VAL A 157 -3.79 7.71 11.02
N ILE A 158 -3.70 8.97 10.57
CA ILE A 158 -2.55 9.83 10.87
C ILE A 158 -2.43 10.10 12.38
N ASP A 159 -3.54 10.35 13.06
CA ASP A 159 -3.53 10.56 14.52
C ASP A 159 -3.14 9.29 15.28
N ALA A 160 -3.58 8.11 14.80
CA ALA A 160 -3.17 6.83 15.34
C ALA A 160 -1.68 6.53 15.09
N LEU A 161 -1.08 7.00 14.02
CA LEU A 161 0.35 6.84 13.73
C LEU A 161 1.23 7.80 14.54
N ARG A 162 0.70 8.92 15.02
CA ARG A 162 1.46 9.89 15.82
C ARG A 162 1.80 9.31 17.19
N THR A 163 3.09 9.21 17.46
CA THR A 163 3.65 8.78 18.75
C THR A 163 4.47 9.91 19.36
N ALA A 164 4.99 9.71 20.58
CA ALA A 164 5.91 10.65 21.20
C ALA A 164 7.18 10.88 20.38
N SER A 165 7.63 9.88 19.60
CA SER A 165 8.78 9.97 18.69
C SER A 165 8.49 10.77 17.41
N ASN A 166 7.25 11.18 17.15
CA ASN A 166 6.81 11.97 16.00
C ASN A 166 7.36 11.42 14.66
N PRO A 167 6.86 10.28 14.17
CA PRO A 167 7.37 9.65 12.96
C PRO A 167 7.20 10.53 11.73
N TYR A 168 8.07 10.35 10.73
CA TYR A 168 7.86 10.92 9.41
C TYR A 168 6.80 10.09 8.67
N ILE A 169 5.70 10.75 8.27
CA ILE A 169 4.57 10.10 7.61
C ILE A 169 4.43 10.67 6.21
N VAL A 170 4.32 9.79 5.22
CA VAL A 170 4.08 10.15 3.81
C VAL A 170 3.20 9.09 3.15
N VAL A 171 2.45 9.48 2.13
CA VAL A 171 1.72 8.56 1.26
C VAL A 171 2.44 8.51 -0.08
N HIS A 172 2.80 7.29 -0.51
CA HIS A 172 3.43 7.07 -1.81
C HIS A 172 2.79 5.86 -2.48
N ASP A 173 2.42 6.01 -3.73
CA ASP A 173 1.54 5.09 -4.45
C ASP A 173 0.27 4.81 -3.63
N ASP A 174 0.01 3.57 -3.27
CA ASP A 174 -1.15 3.19 -2.46
C ASP A 174 -0.77 2.80 -1.02
N VAL A 175 0.36 3.28 -0.52
CA VAL A 175 0.89 2.93 0.81
C VAL A 175 1.04 4.17 1.68
N ILE A 176 0.50 4.10 2.91
CA ILE A 176 0.85 5.05 3.97
C ILE A 176 2.12 4.54 4.63
N ILE A 177 3.16 5.36 4.63
CA ILE A 177 4.49 5.04 5.14
C ILE A 177 4.74 5.88 6.37
N ALA A 178 4.93 5.25 7.53
CA ALA A 178 5.33 5.92 8.77
C ALA A 178 6.66 5.33 9.24
N VAL A 179 7.67 6.18 9.39
CA VAL A 179 9.02 5.76 9.75
C VAL A 179 9.60 6.63 10.87
N PRO A 180 10.49 6.09 11.72
CA PRO A 180 11.25 6.88 12.67
C PRO A 180 12.00 8.02 11.99
N GLN A 181 12.25 9.12 12.70
CA GLN A 181 12.93 10.29 12.14
C GLN A 181 14.32 9.96 11.55
N LYS A 182 15.02 8.97 12.08
CA LYS A 182 16.29 8.46 11.52
C LYS A 182 16.18 8.03 10.05
N ALA A 183 15.02 7.53 9.62
CA ALA A 183 14.77 7.02 8.27
C ALA A 183 14.14 8.05 7.32
N LYS A 184 13.76 9.24 7.82
CA LYS A 184 13.06 10.28 7.04
C LYS A 184 13.74 10.61 5.71
N ASN A 185 15.06 10.87 5.75
CA ASN A 185 15.78 11.32 4.56
C ASN A 185 15.85 10.23 3.46
N LEU A 186 15.94 8.96 3.88
CA LEU A 186 15.92 7.83 2.95
C LEU A 186 14.55 7.74 2.26
N VAL A 187 13.47 7.74 3.03
CA VAL A 187 12.10 7.63 2.50
C VAL A 187 11.75 8.84 1.64
N ALA A 188 12.08 10.05 2.07
CA ALA A 188 11.80 11.26 1.29
C ALA A 188 12.49 11.22 -0.08
N ARG A 189 13.76 10.78 -0.12
CA ARG A 189 14.51 10.63 -1.37
C ARG A 189 13.92 9.55 -2.27
N TYR A 190 13.62 8.38 -1.72
CA TYR A 190 12.95 7.29 -2.44
C TYR A 190 11.67 7.77 -3.13
N CYS A 191 10.77 8.41 -2.38
CA CYS A 191 9.51 8.93 -2.93
C CYS A 191 9.76 10.01 -4.00
N GLN A 192 10.72 10.90 -3.78
CA GLN A 192 11.05 11.97 -4.74
C GLN A 192 11.59 11.38 -6.05
N GLU A 193 12.48 10.41 -5.98
CA GLU A 193 13.05 9.74 -7.16
C GLU A 193 11.97 8.99 -7.95
N ALA A 194 11.12 8.23 -7.26
CA ALA A 194 10.00 7.52 -7.90
C ALA A 194 9.02 8.49 -8.58
N ASN A 195 8.64 9.58 -7.90
CA ASN A 195 7.79 10.62 -8.46
C ASN A 195 8.44 11.31 -9.67
N THR A 196 9.75 11.54 -9.63
CA THR A 196 10.51 12.15 -10.74
C THR A 196 10.50 11.22 -11.96
N HIS A 197 10.77 9.93 -11.77
CA HIS A 197 10.72 8.95 -12.85
C HIS A 197 9.31 8.84 -13.47
N ALA A 198 8.27 8.80 -12.64
CA ALA A 198 6.88 8.76 -13.10
C ALA A 198 6.52 10.02 -13.90
N TRP A 199 6.96 11.19 -13.46
CA TRP A 199 6.76 12.46 -14.17
C TRP A 199 7.47 12.48 -15.52
N MET A 200 8.76 12.10 -15.57
CA MET A 200 9.53 12.04 -16.82
C MET A 200 8.91 11.07 -17.82
N ALA A 201 8.49 9.89 -17.37
CA ALA A 201 7.81 8.91 -18.23
C ALA A 201 6.47 9.44 -18.78
N ARG A 202 5.74 10.23 -17.98
CA ARG A 202 4.51 10.89 -18.44
C ARG A 202 4.79 11.94 -19.51
N CYS A 203 5.77 12.81 -19.29
CA CYS A 203 6.19 13.84 -20.27
C CYS A 203 6.63 13.20 -21.59
N ALA A 204 7.45 12.15 -21.54
CA ALA A 204 7.87 11.43 -22.73
C ALA A 204 6.69 10.86 -23.53
N ARG A 205 5.70 10.27 -22.85
CA ARG A 205 4.47 9.76 -23.50
C ARG A 205 3.60 10.85 -24.11
N GLN A 206 3.53 12.02 -23.49
CA GLN A 206 2.79 13.16 -24.04
C GLN A 206 3.46 13.69 -25.32
N ASN A 207 4.78 13.78 -25.33
CA ASN A 207 5.55 14.24 -26.48
C ASN A 207 5.57 13.22 -27.64
N ALA A 208 5.42 11.92 -27.35
CA ALA A 208 5.36 10.86 -28.34
C ALA A 208 3.97 10.69 -28.98
N ARG A 209 2.91 11.33 -28.47
CA ARG A 209 1.61 11.33 -29.14
C ARG A 209 1.69 12.20 -30.38
N PRO A 210 1.38 11.67 -31.60
CA PRO A 210 1.28 12.52 -32.78
C PRO A 210 0.26 13.62 -32.52
N SER A 211 0.57 14.87 -32.86
CA SER A 211 -0.44 15.92 -32.88
C SER A 211 -1.60 15.41 -33.72
N GLU A 212 -2.78 15.24 -33.13
CA GLU A 212 -3.99 14.98 -33.92
C GLU A 212 -4.14 16.16 -34.87
N SER A 213 -3.74 15.97 -36.12
CA SER A 213 -4.06 16.89 -37.21
C SER A 213 -5.58 16.99 -37.24
N LEU A 214 -6.11 18.21 -37.08
CA LEU A 214 -7.52 18.54 -37.23
C LEU A 214 -8.16 17.71 -38.34
N PRO A 215 -9.32 17.10 -38.10
CA PRO A 215 -9.93 16.24 -39.12
C PRO A 215 -10.18 17.04 -40.36
N ARG A 216 -9.71 16.52 -41.52
CA ARG A 216 -9.84 17.07 -42.90
C ARG A 216 -11.28 17.41 -43.33
N ARG A 217 -12.26 17.32 -42.43
CA ARG A 217 -13.68 17.61 -42.74
C ARG A 217 -14.04 19.11 -42.76
N LEU A 218 -13.18 20.03 -42.32
CA LEU A 218 -13.43 21.49 -42.36
C LEU A 218 -12.84 22.15 -43.63
N ALA A 219 -11.96 21.49 -44.37
CA ALA A 219 -11.41 22.04 -45.58
C ALA A 219 -12.33 21.89 -46.82
N GLY A 220 -13.41 21.10 -46.72
CA GLY A 220 -14.39 20.90 -47.77
C GLY A 220 -15.54 21.92 -47.80
N MET A 221 -15.77 22.64 -46.71
CA MET A 221 -16.91 23.60 -46.61
C MET A 221 -16.61 25.03 -47.12
N LEU A 222 -15.33 25.34 -47.36
CA LEU A 222 -14.92 26.68 -47.88
C LEU A 222 -14.75 26.75 -49.41
N ARG A 223 -15.08 25.67 -50.15
CA ARG A 223 -14.99 25.68 -51.62
C ARG A 223 -16.35 25.73 -52.36
N LEU A 224 -17.46 25.92 -51.67
CA LEU A 224 -18.79 25.91 -52.30
C LEU A 224 -19.51 27.27 -52.30
N THR A 225 -18.79 28.37 -52.01
CA THR A 225 -19.42 29.73 -52.09
C THR A 225 -18.70 30.68 -53.06
N GLY A 226 -18.19 30.15 -54.19
CA GLY A 226 -17.43 30.96 -55.13
C GLY A 226 -17.67 30.61 -56.61
N GLN A 227 -18.91 30.31 -56.99
CA GLN A 227 -19.29 30.33 -58.41
C GLN A 227 -20.80 30.49 -58.47
N ASP A 228 -21.24 31.73 -58.65
CA ASP A 228 -22.40 32.12 -59.46
C ASP A 228 -22.57 33.62 -59.38
N LYS A 229 -21.88 34.33 -60.23
CA LYS A 229 -22.26 35.65 -60.75
C LYS A 229 -21.41 35.95 -62.01
N ALA A 230 -21.82 35.43 -63.14
CA ALA A 230 -21.60 36.01 -64.47
C ALA A 230 -22.51 35.29 -65.45
N ALA A 231 -23.60 35.94 -65.81
CA ALA A 231 -24.23 36.00 -67.12
C ALA A 231 -25.71 36.36 -67.04
N ALA A 232 -26.02 37.47 -67.64
CA ALA A 232 -27.21 38.10 -68.16
C ALA A 232 -27.69 39.35 -67.45
#